data_d24861f27fc7b1fd598e5df15efd1ea2
#
_entry.id   d24861f27fc7b1fd598e5df15efd1ea2
#
_cell.length_a   1.000
_cell.length_b   1.000
_cell.length_c   1.000
_cell.angle_alpha   90.00
_cell.angle_beta   90.00
_cell.angle_gamma   90.00
#
_symmetry.space_group_name_H-M   'P 1'
#
loop_
_entity.id
_entity.type
_entity.pdbx_description
1 polymer ?
#
loop_
_entity_poly.entity_id
_entity_poly.type
_entity_poly.pdbx_seq_one_letter_code
_entity_poly.pdbx_strand_id
1 'polypeptide(L)'
;LIFGGSQGAMFFNENIPISLTELSTKLCVKHICGLNNKLRLQKTYDQLNISHEVIEFSYEMNRLYDWADIIISRAGSMTLSEISASGRASILIPYRYATDNHQFINAKYLEDNNASVVIEENEKFDDKLSNTLRHLIDNISDVRTMAINVKSLFPEDSSDIILENISELHEKYDNSAS
;
A
#
# COMPACT_ATOMS: atom_id res chain seq x y z
N LEU A 1 3.53 5.06 6.33
CA LEU A 1 2.98 3.80 6.87
C LEU A 1 3.53 2.62 6.08
N ILE A 2 4.04 1.59 6.78
CA ILE A 2 4.59 0.37 6.16
C ILE A 2 3.86 -0.84 6.72
N PHE A 3 3.38 -1.73 5.84
CA PHE A 3 2.79 -3.01 6.26
C PHE A 3 2.77 -4.05 5.12
N GLY A 4 2.95 -5.32 5.49
CA GLY A 4 3.02 -6.45 4.54
C GLY A 4 1.77 -7.32 4.47
N GLY A 5 0.65 -6.87 5.01
CA GLY A 5 -0.58 -7.66 5.19
C GLY A 5 -0.71 -8.24 6.59
N SER A 6 -1.78 -9.02 6.84
CA SER A 6 -2.17 -9.49 8.19
C SER A 6 -1.12 -10.34 8.92
N GLN A 7 -0.23 -11.00 8.21
CA GLN A 7 0.84 -11.84 8.78
C GLN A 7 2.19 -11.12 8.87
N GLY A 8 2.27 -9.85 8.43
CA GLY A 8 3.52 -9.14 8.25
C GLY A 8 4.29 -9.63 7.02
N ALA A 9 5.39 -8.97 6.70
CA ALA A 9 6.29 -9.37 5.64
C ALA A 9 7.73 -9.30 6.13
N MET A 10 8.37 -10.44 6.32
CA MET A 10 9.77 -10.50 6.76
C MET A 10 10.69 -9.71 5.82
N PHE A 11 10.44 -9.77 4.52
CA PHE A 11 11.16 -8.98 3.54
C PHE A 11 11.10 -7.47 3.87
N PHE A 12 9.94 -6.94 4.27
CA PHE A 12 9.79 -5.53 4.65
C PHE A 12 10.58 -5.21 5.91
N ASN A 13 10.48 -6.07 6.94
CA ASN A 13 11.18 -5.88 8.20
C ASN A 13 12.70 -5.85 8.04
N GLU A 14 13.24 -6.59 7.07
CA GLU A 14 14.68 -6.74 6.85
C GLU A 14 15.25 -5.70 5.90
N ASN A 15 14.53 -5.33 4.84
CA ASN A 15 15.08 -4.50 3.77
C ASN A 15 14.63 -3.03 3.86
N ILE A 16 13.36 -2.74 4.17
CA ILE A 16 12.87 -1.35 4.13
C ILE A 16 13.63 -0.43 5.09
N PRO A 17 13.93 -0.78 6.36
CA PRO A 17 14.68 0.12 7.24
C PRO A 17 16.02 0.58 6.65
N ILE A 18 16.72 -0.32 5.99
CA ILE A 18 18.03 -0.03 5.37
C ILE A 18 17.86 0.98 4.23
N SER A 19 16.86 0.79 3.38
CA SER A 19 16.54 1.70 2.27
C SER A 19 16.18 3.13 2.74
N LEU A 20 15.76 3.30 4.01
CA LEU A 20 15.37 4.60 4.57
C LEU A 20 16.53 5.38 5.22
N THR A 21 17.71 4.79 5.35
CA THR A 21 18.83 5.35 6.15
C THR A 21 19.20 6.76 5.74
N GLU A 22 19.32 7.03 4.45
CA GLU A 22 19.69 8.36 3.93
C GLU A 22 18.58 9.42 4.06
N LEU A 23 17.36 8.98 4.40
CA LEU A 23 16.19 9.83 4.57
C LEU A 23 15.77 9.97 6.04
N SER A 24 16.56 9.46 6.97
CA SER A 24 16.24 9.33 8.39
C SER A 24 15.74 10.62 9.06
N THR A 25 16.29 11.77 8.69
CA THR A 25 15.90 13.08 9.25
C THR A 25 14.64 13.69 8.65
N LYS A 26 14.14 13.12 7.54
CA LYS A 26 12.97 13.61 6.80
C LYS A 26 11.72 12.77 7.03
N LEU A 27 11.83 11.62 7.69
CA LEU A 27 10.77 10.63 7.81
C LEU A 27 10.33 10.39 9.25
N CYS A 28 9.02 10.20 9.43
CA CYS A 28 8.43 9.50 10.57
C CYS A 28 7.79 8.22 10.06
N VAL A 29 8.13 7.08 10.64
CA VAL A 29 7.72 5.76 10.16
C VAL A 29 6.78 5.09 11.15
N LYS A 30 5.63 4.60 10.68
CA LYS A 30 4.84 3.59 11.39
C LYS A 30 4.93 2.28 10.62
N HIS A 31 5.45 1.21 11.26
CA HIS A 31 5.69 -0.07 10.62
C HIS A 31 4.93 -1.20 11.33
N ILE A 32 3.98 -1.83 10.64
CA ILE A 32 3.28 -3.01 11.12
C ILE A 32 4.11 -4.23 10.72
N CYS A 33 4.81 -4.80 11.70
CA CYS A 33 5.85 -5.81 11.48
C CYS A 33 5.37 -7.28 11.55
N GLY A 34 4.12 -7.51 11.98
CA GLY A 34 3.64 -8.84 12.33
C GLY A 34 4.13 -9.31 13.72
N LEU A 35 3.51 -10.37 14.21
CA LEU A 35 3.75 -10.91 15.56
C LEU A 35 5.23 -11.29 15.77
N ASN A 36 5.72 -11.07 16.98
CA ASN A 36 7.06 -11.43 17.45
C ASN A 36 8.25 -10.72 16.74
N ASN A 37 8.00 -9.70 15.93
CA ASN A 37 9.06 -8.97 15.21
C ASN A 37 9.38 -7.60 15.82
N LYS A 38 8.54 -7.09 16.73
CA LYS A 38 8.59 -5.72 17.24
C LYS A 38 9.95 -5.34 17.82
N LEU A 39 10.45 -6.10 18.76
CA LEU A 39 11.72 -5.76 19.45
C LEU A 39 12.93 -5.74 18.51
N ARG A 40 12.97 -6.67 17.55
CA ARG A 40 14.05 -6.73 16.56
C ARG A 40 14.00 -5.50 15.65
N LEU A 41 12.82 -5.19 15.13
CA LEU A 41 12.64 -4.08 14.20
C LEU A 41 12.84 -2.72 14.87
N GLN A 42 12.38 -2.53 16.13
CA GLN A 42 12.66 -1.32 16.90
C GLN A 42 14.16 -1.07 17.01
N LYS A 43 14.95 -2.08 17.44
CA LYS A 43 16.41 -1.95 17.52
C LYS A 43 17.04 -1.55 16.18
N THR A 44 16.54 -2.08 15.08
CA THR A 44 17.02 -1.71 13.75
C THR A 44 16.78 -0.22 13.46
N TYR A 45 15.56 0.26 13.69
CA TYR A 45 15.24 1.68 13.48
C TYR A 45 16.01 2.62 14.45
N ASP A 46 16.21 2.21 15.71
CA ASP A 46 17.01 2.95 16.69
C ASP A 46 18.46 3.12 16.20
N GLN A 47 19.09 2.04 15.73
CA GLN A 47 20.45 2.04 15.21
C GLN A 47 20.62 2.93 13.97
N LEU A 48 19.58 3.05 13.16
CA LEU A 48 19.55 3.89 11.96
C LEU A 48 19.12 5.35 12.24
N ASN A 49 18.81 5.69 13.50
CA ASN A 49 18.32 7.00 13.92
C ASN A 49 17.09 7.47 13.13
N ILE A 50 16.18 6.56 12.79
CA ILE A 50 14.93 6.85 12.10
C ILE A 50 13.82 7.03 13.15
N SER A 51 13.08 8.14 13.08
CA SER A 51 11.88 8.34 13.92
C SER A 51 10.83 7.29 13.57
N HIS A 52 10.41 6.48 14.56
CA HIS A 52 9.56 5.33 14.26
C HIS A 52 8.58 4.95 15.37
N GLU A 53 7.51 4.27 14.97
CA GLU A 53 6.61 3.49 15.80
C GLU A 53 6.46 2.10 15.18
N VAL A 54 6.89 1.05 15.91
CA VAL A 54 6.72 -0.33 15.45
C VAL A 54 5.51 -0.95 16.13
N ILE A 55 4.61 -1.50 15.32
CA ILE A 55 3.33 -2.06 15.71
C ILE A 55 3.30 -3.54 15.27
N GLU A 56 2.93 -4.46 16.14
CA GLU A 56 2.82 -5.87 15.75
C GLU A 56 1.57 -6.12 14.90
N PHE A 57 0.45 -5.54 15.33
CA PHE A 57 -0.85 -5.67 14.68
C PHE A 57 -1.74 -4.47 15.04
N SER A 58 -2.61 -4.04 14.14
CA SER A 58 -3.58 -2.96 14.41
C SER A 58 -4.98 -3.34 13.94
N TYR A 59 -5.98 -3.07 14.78
CA TYR A 59 -7.40 -3.09 14.41
C TYR A 59 -7.89 -1.73 13.92
N GLU A 60 -7.09 -0.67 14.09
CA GLU A 60 -7.43 0.71 13.75
C GLU A 60 -6.67 1.18 12.49
N MET A 61 -6.74 0.38 11.43
CA MET A 61 -6.03 0.68 10.18
C MET A 61 -6.44 2.03 9.59
N ASN A 62 -7.72 2.43 9.71
CA ASN A 62 -8.21 3.73 9.29
C ASN A 62 -7.39 4.89 9.86
N ARG A 63 -7.08 4.86 11.17
CA ARG A 63 -6.25 5.91 11.81
C ARG A 63 -4.83 5.93 11.28
N LEU A 64 -4.30 4.77 10.92
CA LEU A 64 -2.95 4.67 10.35
C LEU A 64 -2.92 5.18 8.90
N TYR A 65 -3.97 4.91 8.13
CA TYR A 65 -4.15 5.49 6.81
C TYR A 65 -4.29 7.02 6.88
N ASP A 66 -5.10 7.54 7.80
CA ASP A 66 -5.28 8.98 7.99
C ASP A 66 -3.99 9.71 8.38
N TRP A 67 -3.15 9.05 9.15
CA TRP A 67 -1.85 9.59 9.56
C TRP A 67 -0.82 9.61 8.41
N ALA A 68 -0.90 8.69 7.46
CA ALA A 68 0.14 8.48 6.46
C ALA A 68 0.06 9.49 5.31
N ASP A 69 1.19 10.04 4.89
CA ASP A 69 1.32 10.74 3.61
C ASP A 69 1.58 9.74 2.48
N ILE A 70 2.38 8.71 2.75
CA ILE A 70 2.75 7.66 1.80
C ILE A 70 2.59 6.29 2.48
N ILE A 71 2.03 5.34 1.73
CA ILE A 71 1.86 3.95 2.15
C ILE A 71 2.83 3.06 1.38
N ILE A 72 3.55 2.19 2.09
CA ILE A 72 4.36 1.14 1.48
C ILE A 72 3.72 -0.20 1.86
N SER A 73 3.24 -0.96 0.87
CA SER A 73 2.52 -2.21 1.16
C SER A 73 2.63 -3.26 0.04
N ARG A 74 2.09 -4.45 0.34
CA ARG A 74 1.75 -5.45 -0.67
C ARG A 74 0.57 -4.98 -1.51
N ALA A 75 0.36 -5.61 -2.69
CA ALA A 75 -0.71 -5.27 -3.62
C ALA A 75 -1.87 -6.29 -3.61
N GLY A 76 -2.27 -6.75 -2.41
CA GLY A 76 -3.48 -7.55 -2.26
C GLY A 76 -4.74 -6.72 -2.51
N SER A 77 -5.80 -7.33 -3.07
CA SER A 77 -7.03 -6.63 -3.46
C SER A 77 -7.68 -5.82 -2.32
N MET A 78 -7.78 -6.39 -1.11
CA MET A 78 -8.28 -5.68 0.07
C MET A 78 -7.44 -4.45 0.39
N THR A 79 -6.11 -4.59 0.38
CA THR A 79 -5.18 -3.49 0.63
C THR A 79 -5.37 -2.36 -0.38
N LEU A 80 -5.54 -2.69 -1.66
CA LEU A 80 -5.76 -1.68 -2.71
C LEU A 80 -7.09 -0.96 -2.53
N SER A 81 -8.15 -1.67 -2.14
CA SER A 81 -9.45 -1.05 -1.81
C SER A 81 -9.33 -0.09 -0.62
N GLU A 82 -8.59 -0.46 0.43
CA GLU A 82 -8.36 0.40 1.60
C GLU A 82 -7.51 1.63 1.25
N ILE A 83 -6.45 1.47 0.45
CA ILE A 83 -5.62 2.59 -0.04
C ILE A 83 -6.47 3.55 -0.88
N SER A 84 -7.30 3.02 -1.75
CA SER A 84 -8.19 3.82 -2.58
C SER A 84 -9.20 4.60 -1.74
N ALA A 85 -9.89 3.94 -0.82
CA ALA A 85 -10.83 4.58 0.09
C ALA A 85 -10.17 5.68 0.93
N SER A 86 -8.92 5.45 1.37
CA SER A 86 -8.17 6.46 2.12
C SER A 86 -7.65 7.61 1.26
N GLY A 87 -7.56 7.46 -0.06
CA GLY A 87 -7.01 8.44 -0.99
C GLY A 87 -5.55 8.77 -0.67
N ARG A 88 -4.72 7.77 -0.41
CA ARG A 88 -3.30 7.95 -0.07
C ARG A 88 -2.39 7.49 -1.19
N ALA A 89 -1.32 8.23 -1.40
CA ALA A 89 -0.25 7.81 -2.32
C ALA A 89 0.39 6.52 -1.83
N SER A 90 0.77 5.63 -2.73
CA SER A 90 1.35 4.34 -2.35
C SER A 90 2.54 3.92 -3.20
N ILE A 91 3.46 3.22 -2.54
CA ILE A 91 4.51 2.42 -3.17
C ILE A 91 4.13 0.96 -2.93
N LEU A 92 3.85 0.25 -4.00
CA LEU A 92 3.39 -1.12 -3.97
C LEU A 92 4.55 -2.08 -4.25
N ILE A 93 4.72 -3.05 -3.35
CA ILE A 93 5.74 -4.09 -3.46
C ILE A 93 5.00 -5.43 -3.57
N PRO A 94 4.68 -5.88 -4.79
CA PRO A 94 3.95 -7.12 -5.01
C PRO A 94 4.70 -8.32 -4.44
N TYR A 95 3.96 -9.26 -3.82
CA TYR A 95 4.57 -10.50 -3.35
C TYR A 95 4.95 -11.38 -4.53
N ARG A 96 6.24 -11.65 -4.69
CA ARG A 96 6.83 -12.36 -5.83
C ARG A 96 6.25 -13.77 -6.06
N TYR A 97 5.81 -14.43 -4.99
CA TYR A 97 5.29 -15.81 -5.04
C TYR A 97 3.75 -15.86 -4.95
N ALA A 98 3.06 -14.74 -5.22
CA ALA A 98 1.61 -14.73 -5.26
C ALA A 98 1.09 -15.63 -6.39
N THR A 99 0.08 -16.44 -6.09
CA THR A 99 -0.57 -17.31 -7.07
C THR A 99 -1.01 -16.48 -8.29
N ASP A 100 -0.77 -17.03 -9.50
CA ASP A 100 -1.14 -16.39 -10.78
C ASP A 100 -0.66 -14.92 -10.93
N ASN A 101 0.37 -14.53 -10.18
CA ASN A 101 0.97 -13.19 -10.23
C ASN A 101 -0.03 -12.03 -10.01
N HIS A 102 -1.18 -12.31 -9.36
CA HIS A 102 -2.28 -11.36 -9.23
C HIS A 102 -1.86 -10.05 -8.53
N GLN A 103 -0.94 -10.09 -7.54
CA GLN A 103 -0.49 -8.87 -6.89
C GLN A 103 0.29 -7.96 -7.83
N PHE A 104 1.10 -8.50 -8.71
CA PHE A 104 1.82 -7.71 -9.71
C PHE A 104 0.86 -7.05 -10.70
N ILE A 105 -0.13 -7.80 -11.20
CA ILE A 105 -1.15 -7.28 -12.11
C ILE A 105 -1.94 -6.15 -11.44
N ASN A 106 -2.36 -6.34 -10.20
CA ASN A 106 -3.05 -5.32 -9.41
C ASN A 106 -2.21 -4.05 -9.22
N ALA A 107 -0.94 -4.21 -8.82
CA ALA A 107 -0.03 -3.09 -8.62
C ALA A 107 0.21 -2.33 -9.93
N LYS A 108 0.41 -3.07 -11.03
CA LYS A 108 0.65 -2.50 -12.35
C LYS A 108 -0.55 -1.70 -12.86
N TYR A 109 -1.78 -2.16 -12.60
CA TYR A 109 -2.99 -1.41 -12.93
C TYR A 109 -3.00 -0.02 -12.26
N LEU A 110 -2.60 0.08 -10.99
CA LEU A 110 -2.51 1.38 -10.31
C LEU A 110 -1.35 2.23 -10.87
N GLU A 111 -0.21 1.63 -11.16
CA GLU A 111 0.94 2.34 -11.72
C GLU A 111 0.63 2.92 -13.10
N ASP A 112 -0.01 2.15 -13.99
CA ASP A 112 -0.38 2.58 -15.34
C ASP A 112 -1.40 3.74 -15.32
N ASN A 113 -2.13 3.92 -14.21
CA ASN A 113 -3.02 5.05 -13.97
C ASN A 113 -2.38 6.17 -13.11
N ASN A 114 -1.08 6.17 -12.92
CA ASN A 114 -0.35 7.13 -12.08
C ASN A 114 -0.92 7.23 -10.65
N ALA A 115 -1.44 6.14 -10.10
CA ALA A 115 -2.03 6.05 -8.76
C ALA A 115 -1.09 5.43 -7.73
N SER A 116 0.00 4.80 -8.17
CA SER A 116 1.05 4.23 -7.32
C SER A 116 2.39 4.16 -8.05
N VAL A 117 3.45 3.82 -7.30
CA VAL A 117 4.73 3.36 -7.86
C VAL A 117 4.92 1.90 -7.51
N VAL A 118 5.38 1.08 -8.46
CA VAL A 118 5.63 -0.34 -8.25
C VAL A 118 7.13 -0.62 -8.12
N ILE A 119 7.51 -1.32 -7.05
CA ILE A 119 8.89 -1.75 -6.82
C ILE A 119 8.89 -3.26 -6.59
N GLU A 120 9.69 -3.98 -7.36
CA GLU A 120 9.83 -5.43 -7.24
C GLU A 120 10.90 -5.82 -6.23
N GLU A 121 10.72 -6.98 -5.59
CA GLU A 121 11.72 -7.61 -4.72
C GLU A 121 12.87 -8.17 -5.56
N ASN A 122 13.87 -7.38 -5.81
CA ASN A 122 15.07 -7.77 -6.55
C ASN A 122 16.32 -7.10 -5.95
N GLU A 123 17.49 -7.37 -6.50
CA GLU A 123 18.79 -6.85 -6.06
C GLU A 123 18.94 -5.32 -6.08
N LYS A 124 18.06 -4.62 -6.80
CA LYS A 124 18.03 -3.15 -6.87
C LYS A 124 16.95 -2.52 -5.98
N PHE A 125 16.32 -3.32 -5.12
CA PHE A 125 15.19 -2.91 -4.29
C PHE A 125 15.54 -1.68 -3.45
N ASP A 126 16.65 -1.72 -2.72
CA ASP A 126 17.04 -0.67 -1.78
C ASP A 126 17.27 0.66 -2.49
N ASP A 127 18.01 0.65 -3.59
CA ASP A 127 18.27 1.84 -4.40
C ASP A 127 16.98 2.41 -4.99
N LYS A 128 16.10 1.56 -5.52
CA LYS A 128 14.83 1.99 -6.09
C LYS A 128 13.93 2.61 -5.03
N LEU A 129 13.78 1.97 -3.86
CA LEU A 129 12.93 2.47 -2.80
C LEU A 129 13.45 3.81 -2.26
N SER A 130 14.74 3.90 -1.96
CA SER A 130 15.38 5.13 -1.49
C SER A 130 15.20 6.29 -2.49
N ASN A 131 15.48 6.05 -3.77
CA ASN A 131 15.34 7.06 -4.82
C ASN A 131 13.87 7.49 -5.05
N THR A 132 12.94 6.53 -5.05
CA THR A 132 11.50 6.81 -5.18
C THR A 132 11.01 7.68 -4.02
N LEU A 133 11.36 7.33 -2.79
CA LEU A 133 10.97 8.11 -1.61
C LEU A 133 11.59 9.51 -1.63
N ARG A 134 12.87 9.63 -2.00
CA ARG A 134 13.51 10.94 -2.16
C ARG A 134 12.77 11.80 -3.18
N HIS A 135 12.44 11.23 -4.34
CA HIS A 135 11.67 11.94 -5.37
C HIS A 135 10.31 12.40 -4.83
N LEU A 136 9.55 11.53 -4.18
CA LEU A 136 8.22 11.87 -3.64
C LEU A 136 8.27 12.90 -2.51
N ILE A 137 9.30 12.87 -1.66
CA ILE A 137 9.51 13.88 -0.61
C ILE A 137 9.81 15.25 -1.22
N ASP A 138 10.64 15.27 -2.25
CA ASP A 138 11.05 16.53 -2.90
C ASP A 138 9.96 17.05 -3.87
N ASN A 139 8.99 16.20 -4.30
CA ASN A 139 7.92 16.52 -5.25
C ASN A 139 6.53 16.18 -4.68
N ILE A 140 6.08 16.93 -3.70
CA ILE A 140 4.77 16.70 -3.03
C ILE A 140 3.56 16.76 -3.98
N SER A 141 3.70 17.42 -5.13
CA SER A 141 2.69 17.41 -6.19
C SER A 141 2.39 16.03 -6.72
N ASP A 142 3.42 15.17 -6.83
CA ASP A 142 3.27 13.80 -7.35
C ASP A 142 2.53 12.93 -6.32
N VAL A 143 2.84 13.11 -5.03
CA VAL A 143 2.10 12.46 -3.93
C VAL A 143 0.62 12.82 -3.99
N ARG A 144 0.27 14.10 -4.21
CA ARG A 144 -1.12 14.56 -4.33
C ARG A 144 -1.80 13.98 -5.58
N THR A 145 -1.08 13.95 -6.70
CA THR A 145 -1.61 13.39 -7.95
C THR A 145 -1.93 11.91 -7.78
N MET A 146 -1.02 11.13 -7.20
CA MET A 146 -1.26 9.71 -6.91
C MET A 146 -2.47 9.50 -5.98
N ALA A 147 -2.61 10.32 -4.95
CA ALA A 147 -3.72 10.27 -4.00
C ALA A 147 -5.08 10.54 -4.66
N ILE A 148 -5.14 11.53 -5.58
CA ILE A 148 -6.35 11.83 -6.35
C ILE A 148 -6.66 10.68 -7.32
N ASN A 149 -5.67 10.20 -8.05
CA ASN A 149 -5.85 9.16 -9.04
C ASN A 149 -6.33 7.85 -8.40
N VAL A 150 -5.71 7.42 -7.29
CA VAL A 150 -6.12 6.17 -6.62
C VAL A 150 -7.57 6.24 -6.13
N LYS A 151 -8.01 7.40 -5.64
CA LYS A 151 -9.40 7.59 -5.20
C LYS A 151 -10.40 7.53 -6.36
N SER A 152 -10.02 8.03 -7.53
CA SER A 152 -10.89 8.02 -8.71
C SER A 152 -11.03 6.63 -9.37
N LEU A 153 -10.08 5.72 -9.17
CA LEU A 153 -10.11 4.38 -9.76
C LEU A 153 -11.12 3.44 -9.08
N PHE A 154 -11.49 3.75 -7.84
CA PHE A 154 -12.42 2.95 -7.05
C PHE A 154 -13.46 3.88 -6.42
N PRO A 155 -14.48 4.30 -7.19
CA PRO A 155 -15.51 5.18 -6.68
C PRO A 155 -16.23 4.56 -5.47
N GLU A 156 -16.61 5.40 -4.51
CA GLU A 156 -17.27 4.98 -3.26
C GLU A 156 -18.62 4.28 -3.52
N ASP A 157 -19.21 4.53 -4.69
CA ASP A 157 -20.52 3.97 -5.12
C ASP A 157 -20.41 2.58 -5.78
N SER A 158 -19.27 1.89 -5.64
CA SER A 158 -19.13 0.54 -6.22
C SER A 158 -20.16 -0.46 -5.65
N SER A 159 -20.66 -0.26 -4.44
CA SER A 159 -21.75 -1.04 -3.86
C SER A 159 -23.07 -0.78 -4.58
N ASP A 160 -23.38 0.47 -4.93
CA ASP A 160 -24.60 0.86 -5.61
C ASP A 160 -24.59 0.39 -7.07
N ILE A 161 -23.46 0.47 -7.75
CA ILE A 161 -23.25 -0.07 -9.10
C ILE A 161 -23.46 -1.60 -9.12
N ILE A 162 -23.00 -2.32 -8.11
CA ILE A 162 -23.23 -3.77 -7.99
C ILE A 162 -24.70 -4.06 -7.75
N LEU A 163 -25.39 -3.29 -6.91
CA LEU A 163 -26.82 -3.43 -6.64
C LEU A 163 -27.66 -3.11 -7.89
N GLU A 164 -27.34 -2.06 -8.64
CA GLU A 164 -27.97 -1.75 -9.92
C GLU A 164 -27.79 -2.87 -10.94
N ASN A 165 -26.55 -3.39 -11.12
CA ASN A 165 -26.29 -4.51 -12.04
C ASN A 165 -27.02 -5.80 -11.62
N ILE A 166 -27.17 -6.08 -10.33
CA ILE A 166 -27.94 -7.23 -9.82
C ILE A 166 -29.43 -7.01 -10.10
N SER A 167 -29.95 -5.82 -9.92
CA SER A 167 -31.36 -5.47 -10.20
C SER A 167 -31.69 -5.60 -11.68
N GLU A 168 -30.83 -5.10 -12.56
CA GLU A 168 -30.98 -5.27 -14.01
C GLU A 168 -30.93 -6.75 -14.47
N LEU A 169 -30.09 -7.56 -13.86
CA LEU A 169 -30.04 -8.99 -14.11
C LEU A 169 -31.32 -9.69 -13.67
N HIS A 170 -31.88 -9.33 -12.50
CA HIS A 170 -33.15 -9.87 -12.02
C HIS A 170 -34.31 -9.53 -12.97
N GLU A 171 -34.42 -8.27 -13.39
CA GLU A 171 -35.47 -7.84 -14.33
C GLU A 171 -35.37 -8.56 -15.69
N LYS A 172 -34.13 -8.83 -16.19
CA LYS A 172 -33.93 -9.60 -17.42
C LYS A 172 -34.36 -11.05 -17.29
N TYR A 173 -34.14 -11.68 -16.13
CA TYR A 173 -34.54 -13.07 -15.89
C TYR A 173 -36.05 -13.21 -15.69
N ASP A 174 -36.71 -12.28 -14.99
CA ASP A 174 -38.16 -12.29 -14.78
C ASP A 174 -38.92 -12.04 -16.08
N ASN A 175 -38.41 -11.17 -16.94
CA ASN A 175 -39.02 -10.91 -18.27
C ASN A 175 -38.77 -12.04 -19.30
N SER A 176 -37.83 -12.94 -19.05
CA SER A 176 -37.57 -14.11 -19.94
C SER A 176 -38.39 -15.36 -19.55
N ALA A 177 -39.08 -15.32 -18.40
CA ALA A 177 -39.89 -16.42 -17.88
C ALA A 177 -41.41 -16.22 -18.09
N SER A 178 -41.81 -15.16 -18.79
CA SER A 178 -43.21 -14.87 -19.24
C SER A 178 -43.35 -15.11 -20.71
#